data_93bda5f381f4d30e8e14b5180c64078d
#
_entry.id   93bda5f381f4d30e8e14b5180c64078d
#
_cell.length_a   1.000
_cell.length_b   1.000
_cell.length_c   1.000
_cell.angle_alpha   90.00
_cell.angle_beta   90.00
_cell.angle_gamma   90.00
#
_symmetry.space_group_name_H-M   'P 1'
#
loop_
_entity.id
_entity.type
_entity.pdbx_description
1 polymer ?
#
loop_
_entity_poly.entity_id
_entity_poly.type
_entity_poly.pdbx_seq_one_letter_code
_entity_poly.pdbx_strand_id
1 'polypeptide(L)'
;YIKQKDNNMVSQGEYWNPIVAAYLFPRGEFFEGIKTFERYDNVRNFPTQYWPISDSRFANQNPYWTAYRNLAPDDKDRFMFNAGLTYNIFDWLSVAGRIRLDKTFITSERKIYASSFNYFAKEKGAYEYYDYKDHQTYIDAIANINKTFGKFSLAANVGYSYSDYAS
;
A
#
# COMPACT_ATOMS: atom_id res chain seq x y z
N TYR A 1 15.52 1.95 -7.63
CA TYR A 1 14.17 2.43 -7.97
C TYR A 1 13.20 1.25 -8.02
N ILE A 2 12.04 1.42 -7.41
CA ILE A 2 10.94 0.46 -7.45
C ILE A 2 9.70 1.20 -7.92
N LYS A 3 9.05 0.65 -8.94
CA LYS A 3 7.72 1.08 -9.39
C LYS A 3 6.75 -0.07 -9.20
N GLN A 4 5.67 0.18 -8.49
CA GLN A 4 4.60 -0.78 -8.25
C GLN A 4 3.28 -0.14 -8.68
N LYS A 5 2.48 -0.89 -9.38
CA LYS A 5 1.14 -0.48 -9.79
C LYS A 5 0.15 -1.58 -9.45
N ASP A 6 -0.76 -1.28 -8.56
CA ASP A 6 -1.84 -2.18 -8.15
C ASP A 6 -3.15 -1.62 -8.71
N ASN A 7 -3.79 -2.37 -9.60
CA ASN A 7 -4.99 -1.87 -10.29
C ASN A 7 -6.26 -1.99 -9.45
N ASN A 8 -6.34 -2.99 -8.58
CA ASN A 8 -7.51 -3.20 -7.72
C ASN A 8 -7.19 -4.26 -6.67
N MET A 9 -6.41 -3.89 -5.67
CA MET A 9 -6.09 -4.80 -4.57
C MET A 9 -7.36 -5.18 -3.80
N VAL A 10 -7.54 -6.47 -3.55
CA VAL A 10 -8.64 -6.97 -2.74
C VAL A 10 -8.46 -6.47 -1.31
N SER A 11 -9.35 -5.60 -0.86
CA SER A 11 -9.32 -5.11 0.51
C SER A 11 -9.82 -6.16 1.49
N GLN A 12 -9.37 -6.05 2.73
CA GLN A 12 -9.92 -6.84 3.83
C GLN A 12 -11.33 -6.33 4.17
N GLY A 13 -12.21 -7.25 4.55
CA GLY A 13 -13.57 -6.93 4.94
C GLY A 13 -14.63 -7.39 3.94
N GLU A 14 -15.85 -7.49 4.42
CA GLU A 14 -16.95 -8.10 3.67
C GLU A 14 -17.51 -7.21 2.55
N TYR A 15 -17.39 -5.89 2.69
CA TYR A 15 -18.03 -4.94 1.76
C TYR A 15 -17.29 -4.77 0.43
N TRP A 16 -15.95 -4.90 0.46
CA TRP A 16 -15.08 -4.62 -0.68
C TRP A 16 -14.41 -5.85 -1.25
N ASN A 17 -14.58 -6.99 -0.57
CA ASN A 17 -13.97 -8.23 -0.99
C ASN A 17 -14.96 -9.07 -1.81
N PRO A 18 -14.81 -9.16 -3.14
CA PRO A 18 -15.72 -9.92 -3.97
C PRO A 18 -15.74 -11.41 -3.65
N ILE A 19 -14.66 -11.92 -3.06
CA ILE A 19 -14.55 -13.34 -2.65
C ILE A 19 -15.53 -13.63 -1.52
N VAL A 20 -15.67 -12.74 -0.54
CA VAL A 20 -16.62 -12.92 0.57
C VAL A 20 -18.05 -13.02 0.05
N ALA A 21 -18.46 -12.12 -0.87
CA ALA A 21 -19.78 -12.16 -1.48
C ALA A 21 -20.00 -13.47 -2.29
N ALA A 22 -18.97 -13.97 -2.96
CA ALA A 22 -19.04 -15.24 -3.68
C ALA A 22 -19.17 -16.44 -2.74
N TYR A 23 -18.49 -16.46 -1.59
CA TYR A 23 -18.61 -17.51 -0.59
C TYR A 23 -19.96 -17.51 0.13
N LEU A 24 -20.55 -16.36 0.35
CA LEU A 24 -21.85 -16.19 1.00
C LEU A 24 -23.02 -16.39 0.03
N PHE A 25 -22.76 -16.61 -1.25
CA PHE A 25 -23.79 -16.85 -2.24
C PHE A 25 -24.54 -18.17 -1.93
N PRO A 26 -25.89 -18.15 -1.89
CA PRO A 26 -26.67 -19.34 -1.58
C PRO A 26 -26.43 -20.47 -2.59
N ARG A 27 -26.16 -21.67 -2.09
CA ARG A 27 -25.83 -22.83 -2.93
C ARG A 27 -26.96 -23.31 -3.84
N GLY A 28 -28.20 -22.94 -3.51
CA GLY A 28 -29.38 -23.29 -4.32
C GLY A 28 -29.68 -22.31 -5.43
N GLU A 29 -28.97 -21.20 -5.51
CA GLU A 29 -29.20 -20.15 -6.50
C GLU A 29 -28.27 -20.28 -7.70
N PHE A 30 -28.69 -19.73 -8.83
CA PHE A 30 -27.96 -19.80 -10.10
C PHE A 30 -26.83 -18.75 -10.13
N PHE A 31 -25.61 -19.19 -9.80
CA PHE A 31 -24.43 -18.32 -9.71
C PHE A 31 -24.09 -17.64 -11.05
N GLU A 32 -24.26 -18.29 -12.19
CA GLU A 32 -23.99 -17.67 -13.50
C GLU A 32 -24.86 -16.44 -13.77
N GLY A 33 -26.04 -16.38 -13.18
CA GLY A 33 -26.96 -15.22 -13.32
C GLY A 33 -26.41 -13.92 -12.75
N ILE A 34 -25.48 -13.99 -11.77
CA ILE A 34 -24.88 -12.80 -11.16
C ILE A 34 -23.81 -12.14 -12.03
N LYS A 35 -23.39 -12.78 -13.13
CA LYS A 35 -22.54 -12.15 -14.16
C LYS A 35 -23.24 -10.95 -14.81
N THR A 36 -24.57 -10.96 -14.87
CA THR A 36 -25.35 -9.75 -15.16
C THR A 36 -25.36 -8.87 -13.92
N PHE A 37 -24.25 -8.21 -13.65
CA PHE A 37 -24.01 -7.47 -12.42
C PHE A 37 -24.61 -6.06 -12.45
N GLU A 38 -25.07 -5.58 -13.59
CA GLU A 38 -25.67 -4.27 -13.76
C GLU A 38 -26.88 -4.30 -14.67
N ARG A 39 -27.82 -3.40 -14.42
CA ARG A 39 -29.00 -3.15 -15.26
C ARG A 39 -29.21 -1.65 -15.39
N TYR A 40 -29.65 -1.22 -16.57
CA TYR A 40 -29.96 0.18 -16.80
C TYR A 40 -31.21 0.59 -16.00
N ASP A 41 -31.07 1.64 -15.21
CA ASP A 41 -32.18 2.25 -14.46
C ASP A 41 -32.69 3.47 -15.23
N ASN A 42 -33.90 3.36 -15.77
CA ASN A 42 -34.52 4.42 -16.58
C ASN A 42 -34.87 5.66 -15.74
N VAL A 43 -35.01 5.54 -14.43
CA VAL A 43 -35.33 6.67 -13.53
C VAL A 43 -34.06 7.46 -13.23
N ARG A 44 -32.99 6.75 -12.90
CA ARG A 44 -31.68 7.33 -12.56
C ARG A 44 -30.83 7.64 -13.79
N ASN A 45 -31.19 7.08 -14.96
CA ASN A 45 -30.56 7.28 -16.27
C ASN A 45 -29.07 6.82 -16.31
N PHE A 46 -28.75 5.73 -15.59
CA PHE A 46 -27.44 5.08 -15.68
C PHE A 46 -27.52 3.59 -15.24
N PRO A 47 -26.49 2.76 -15.55
CA PRO A 47 -26.43 1.38 -15.07
C PRO A 47 -26.32 1.32 -13.55
N THR A 48 -27.21 0.58 -12.89
CA THR A 48 -27.21 0.34 -11.45
C THR A 48 -26.84 -1.11 -11.15
N GLN A 49 -26.36 -1.35 -9.94
CA GLN A 49 -26.02 -2.70 -9.50
C GLN A 49 -27.25 -3.61 -9.56
N TYR A 50 -27.06 -4.78 -10.16
CA TYR A 50 -28.02 -5.89 -10.07
C TYR A 50 -27.48 -6.94 -9.10
N TRP A 51 -28.20 -7.14 -8.01
CA TRP A 51 -27.91 -8.14 -6.99
C TRP A 51 -29.22 -8.78 -6.54
N PRO A 52 -29.51 -10.04 -6.95
CA PRO A 52 -30.77 -10.70 -6.65
C PRO A 52 -30.94 -11.10 -5.19
N ILE A 53 -29.84 -11.10 -4.42
CA ILE A 53 -29.83 -11.50 -3.04
C ILE A 53 -29.82 -10.26 -2.16
N SER A 54 -30.92 -10.01 -1.46
CA SER A 54 -30.99 -8.96 -0.46
C SER A 54 -30.82 -9.59 0.93
N ASP A 55 -29.61 -9.68 1.42
CA ASP A 55 -29.40 -9.87 2.85
C ASP A 55 -28.96 -8.55 3.46
N SER A 56 -29.90 -7.88 4.09
CA SER A 56 -29.66 -6.57 4.73
C SER A 56 -28.65 -6.62 5.88
N ARG A 57 -28.33 -7.83 6.37
CA ARG A 57 -27.42 -8.01 7.50
C ARG A 57 -25.95 -7.90 7.11
N PHE A 58 -25.60 -8.21 5.86
CA PHE A 58 -24.23 -8.31 5.43
C PHE A 58 -23.83 -7.30 4.37
N ALA A 59 -24.75 -6.44 3.91
CA ALA A 59 -24.50 -5.43 2.88
C ALA A 59 -23.68 -5.93 1.69
N ASN A 60 -23.84 -7.23 1.37
CA ASN A 60 -23.12 -7.88 0.27
C ASN A 60 -23.49 -7.25 -1.06
N GLN A 61 -22.50 -7.07 -1.88
CA GLN A 61 -22.63 -6.57 -3.23
C GLN A 61 -22.34 -7.68 -4.23
N ASN A 62 -22.84 -7.53 -5.45
CA ASN A 62 -22.47 -8.44 -6.52
C ASN A 62 -20.94 -8.46 -6.67
N PRO A 63 -20.26 -9.62 -6.60
CA PRO A 63 -18.80 -9.70 -6.69
C PRO A 63 -18.24 -9.13 -8.00
N TYR A 64 -18.95 -9.26 -9.11
CA TYR A 64 -18.57 -8.66 -10.39
C TYR A 64 -18.72 -7.12 -10.35
N TRP A 65 -19.77 -6.61 -9.70
CA TRP A 65 -19.92 -5.17 -9.49
C TRP A 65 -18.74 -4.61 -8.69
N THR A 66 -18.38 -5.25 -7.59
CA THR A 66 -17.24 -4.84 -6.78
C THR A 66 -15.94 -4.86 -7.58
N ALA A 67 -15.71 -5.90 -8.38
CA ALA A 67 -14.49 -6.04 -9.18
C ALA A 67 -14.39 -5.04 -10.34
N TYR A 68 -15.52 -4.66 -10.97
CA TYR A 68 -15.50 -3.84 -12.18
C TYR A 68 -15.92 -2.38 -11.97
N ARG A 69 -16.64 -2.08 -10.90
CA ARG A 69 -17.19 -0.75 -10.64
C ARG A 69 -16.63 -0.05 -9.41
N ASN A 70 -16.10 -0.82 -8.45
CA ASN A 70 -15.45 -0.28 -7.27
C ASN A 70 -13.95 -0.47 -7.40
N LEU A 71 -13.26 0.53 -7.95
CA LEU A 71 -11.86 0.45 -8.29
C LEU A 71 -10.99 1.17 -7.26
N ALA A 72 -9.88 0.56 -6.90
CA ALA A 72 -8.91 1.12 -5.96
C ALA A 72 -7.48 0.96 -6.51
N PRO A 73 -7.10 1.72 -7.54
CA PRO A 73 -5.74 1.69 -8.05
C PRO A 73 -4.78 2.39 -7.09
N ASP A 74 -3.62 1.76 -6.87
CA ASP A 74 -2.50 2.29 -6.12
C ASP A 74 -1.25 2.33 -7.00
N ASP A 75 -0.67 3.51 -7.16
CA ASP A 75 0.61 3.71 -7.83
C ASP A 75 1.67 4.09 -6.79
N LYS A 76 2.77 3.33 -6.74
CA LYS A 76 3.87 3.56 -5.81
C LYS A 76 5.20 3.66 -6.55
N ASP A 77 5.88 4.77 -6.33
CA ASP A 77 7.25 5.02 -6.77
C ASP A 77 8.17 5.16 -5.57
N ARG A 78 9.26 4.36 -5.51
CA ARG A 78 10.23 4.41 -4.43
C ARG A 78 11.65 4.53 -4.97
N PHE A 79 12.35 5.53 -4.48
CA PHE A 79 13.75 5.80 -4.79
C PHE A 79 14.59 5.54 -3.55
N MET A 80 15.57 4.63 -3.68
CA MET A 80 16.52 4.32 -2.63
C MET A 80 17.94 4.61 -3.11
N PHE A 81 18.70 5.31 -2.30
CA PHE A 81 20.11 5.55 -2.54
C PHE A 81 20.88 5.17 -1.27
N ASN A 82 21.94 4.40 -1.44
CA ASN A 82 22.85 4.03 -0.37
C ASN A 82 24.27 4.25 -0.86
N ALA A 83 25.08 4.94 -0.05
CA ALA A 83 26.51 5.07 -0.29
C ALA A 83 27.26 4.89 1.03
N GLY A 84 28.45 4.34 0.94
CA GLY A 84 29.33 4.20 2.10
C GLY A 84 30.78 4.29 1.66
N LEU A 85 31.59 4.89 2.51
CA LEU A 85 33.02 5.02 2.32
C LEU A 85 33.72 4.61 3.62
N THR A 86 34.76 3.79 3.47
CA THR A 86 35.67 3.47 4.58
C THR A 86 37.06 3.97 4.23
N TYR A 87 37.66 4.70 5.16
CA TYR A 87 39.00 5.23 5.00
C TYR A 87 39.89 4.78 6.17
N ASN A 88 41.00 4.14 5.86
CA ASN A 88 42.01 3.73 6.83
C ASN A 88 43.00 4.88 7.01
N ILE A 89 42.92 5.54 8.16
CA ILE A 89 43.78 6.67 8.51
C ILE A 89 45.14 6.14 8.91
N PHE A 90 45.14 5.06 9.70
CA PHE A 90 46.32 4.33 10.16
C PHE A 90 46.02 2.84 10.17
N ASP A 91 47.00 1.97 10.29
CA ASP A 91 46.79 0.52 10.36
C ASP A 91 45.90 0.10 11.55
N TRP A 92 45.83 0.93 12.58
CA TRP A 92 45.02 0.72 13.77
C TRP A 92 43.76 1.57 13.87
N LEU A 93 43.50 2.48 12.90
CA LEU A 93 42.37 3.42 12.93
C LEU A 93 41.72 3.48 11.56
N SER A 94 40.45 3.12 11.47
CA SER A 94 39.64 3.33 10.29
C SER A 94 38.38 4.11 10.63
N VAL A 95 37.92 4.89 9.69
CA VAL A 95 36.63 5.64 9.76
C VAL A 95 35.76 5.20 8.60
N ALA A 96 34.51 4.82 8.90
CA ALA A 96 33.50 4.50 7.92
C ALA A 96 32.34 5.50 8.03
N GLY A 97 31.90 6.02 6.90
CA GLY A 97 30.69 6.85 6.79
C GLY A 97 29.70 6.21 5.86
N ARG A 98 28.41 6.27 6.18
CA ARG A 98 27.32 5.75 5.35
C ARG A 98 26.19 6.78 5.25
N ILE A 99 25.57 6.87 4.10
CA ILE A 99 24.36 7.64 3.86
C ILE A 99 23.32 6.74 3.17
N ARG A 100 22.09 6.82 3.65
CA ARG A 100 20.93 6.18 3.04
C ARG A 100 19.83 7.23 2.87
N LEU A 101 19.33 7.33 1.66
CA LEU A 101 18.18 8.15 1.31
C LEU A 101 17.09 7.22 0.76
N ASP A 102 15.88 7.37 1.28
CA ASP A 102 14.71 6.62 0.84
C ASP A 102 13.55 7.62 0.66
N LYS A 103 12.99 7.65 -0.56
CA LYS A 103 11.83 8.48 -0.88
C LYS A 103 10.76 7.61 -1.50
N THR A 104 9.56 7.65 -0.93
CA THR A 104 8.40 6.92 -1.42
C THR A 104 7.29 7.91 -1.74
N PHE A 105 6.70 7.73 -2.91
CA PHE A 105 5.51 8.44 -3.36
C PHE A 105 4.43 7.40 -3.59
N ILE A 106 3.25 7.58 -2.99
CA ILE A 106 2.11 6.70 -3.14
C ILE A 106 0.91 7.54 -3.51
N THR A 107 0.33 7.23 -4.66
CA THR A 107 -0.94 7.81 -5.09
C THR A 107 -1.99 6.73 -5.04
N SER A 108 -3.02 6.91 -4.20
CA SER A 108 -4.14 5.99 -4.05
C SER A 108 -5.42 6.66 -4.50
N GLU A 109 -6.17 6.00 -5.37
CA GLU A 109 -7.50 6.42 -5.76
C GLU A 109 -8.52 5.38 -5.31
N ARG A 110 -9.70 5.84 -4.89
CA ARG A 110 -10.86 4.99 -4.67
C ARG A 110 -12.05 5.52 -5.45
N LYS A 111 -12.54 4.71 -6.37
CA LYS A 111 -13.65 5.04 -7.26
C LYS A 111 -14.82 4.12 -6.93
N ILE A 112 -15.82 4.64 -6.24
CA ILE A 112 -16.99 3.89 -5.82
C ILE A 112 -18.15 4.34 -6.69
N TYR A 113 -18.65 3.46 -7.54
CA TYR A 113 -19.70 3.79 -8.48
C TYR A 113 -21.04 4.00 -7.76
N ALA A 114 -21.85 4.92 -8.28
CA ALA A 114 -23.22 5.15 -7.82
C ALA A 114 -24.01 3.84 -7.89
N SER A 115 -24.87 3.56 -6.92
CA SER A 115 -25.56 2.28 -6.74
C SER A 115 -24.77 1.17 -6.02
N SER A 116 -23.52 1.43 -5.64
CA SER A 116 -22.84 0.62 -4.63
C SER A 116 -23.51 0.80 -3.27
N PHE A 117 -23.10 0.00 -2.28
CA PHE A 117 -23.70 0.05 -0.95
C PHE A 117 -23.76 1.49 -0.39
N ASN A 118 -24.95 1.94 -0.01
CA ASN A 118 -25.27 3.35 0.31
C ASN A 118 -24.40 3.97 1.42
N TYR A 119 -23.88 3.17 2.34
CA TYR A 119 -23.01 3.66 3.40
C TYR A 119 -21.73 4.28 2.85
N PHE A 120 -21.21 3.75 1.74
CA PHE A 120 -19.96 4.21 1.13
C PHE A 120 -20.16 5.10 -0.09
N ALA A 121 -21.16 4.78 -0.92
CA ALA A 121 -21.31 5.41 -2.23
C ALA A 121 -22.23 6.63 -2.25
N LYS A 122 -23.15 6.75 -1.31
CA LYS A 122 -24.30 7.70 -1.38
C LYS A 122 -25.02 7.58 -2.73
N GLU A 123 -25.82 8.56 -3.10
CA GLU A 123 -26.63 8.51 -4.33
C GLU A 123 -25.81 8.63 -5.62
N LYS A 124 -24.70 9.37 -5.56
CA LYS A 124 -23.88 9.73 -6.74
C LYS A 124 -22.56 8.98 -6.82
N GLY A 125 -22.33 8.03 -5.92
CA GLY A 125 -21.04 7.38 -5.78
C GLY A 125 -20.08 8.16 -4.89
N ALA A 126 -18.83 7.75 -4.85
CA ALA A 126 -17.76 8.43 -4.13
C ALA A 126 -16.44 8.35 -4.90
N TYR A 127 -15.65 9.38 -4.78
CA TYR A 127 -14.28 9.44 -5.28
C TYR A 127 -13.40 9.95 -4.17
N GLU A 128 -12.33 9.19 -3.87
CA GLU A 128 -11.33 9.54 -2.88
C GLU A 128 -9.96 9.51 -3.55
N TYR A 129 -9.15 10.47 -3.21
CA TYR A 129 -7.79 10.60 -3.72
C TYR A 129 -6.86 10.88 -2.55
N TYR A 130 -5.78 10.10 -2.47
CA TYR A 130 -4.76 10.22 -1.44
C TYR A 130 -3.39 10.31 -2.10
N ASP A 131 -2.58 11.26 -1.67
CA ASP A 131 -1.19 11.44 -2.10
C ASP A 131 -0.29 11.44 -0.85
N TYR A 132 0.54 10.41 -0.74
CA TYR A 132 1.46 10.22 0.39
C TYR A 132 2.89 10.36 -0.09
N LYS A 133 3.69 11.09 0.68
CA LYS A 133 5.10 11.34 0.39
C LYS A 133 5.92 11.08 1.64
N ASP A 134 6.60 9.96 1.66
CA ASP A 134 7.50 9.62 2.75
C ASP A 134 8.94 9.84 2.34
N HIS A 135 9.74 10.41 3.24
CA HIS A 135 11.18 10.41 3.05
C HIS A 135 11.91 10.06 4.35
N GLN A 136 12.97 9.31 4.19
CA GLN A 136 13.88 8.96 5.26
C GLN A 136 15.32 9.27 4.86
N THR A 137 16.02 9.98 5.72
CA THR A 137 17.46 10.19 5.61
C THR A 137 18.13 9.54 6.80
N TYR A 138 19.16 8.72 6.54
CA TYR A 138 19.98 8.12 7.57
C TYR A 138 21.45 8.34 7.21
N ILE A 139 22.20 8.85 8.18
CA ILE A 139 23.63 9.10 8.05
C ILE A 139 24.30 8.54 9.29
N ASP A 140 25.40 7.80 9.12
CA ASP A 140 26.24 7.39 10.23
C ASP A 140 27.72 7.55 9.91
N ALA A 141 28.50 7.68 10.97
CA ALA A 141 29.96 7.65 10.94
C ALA A 141 30.46 6.81 12.12
N ILE A 142 31.38 5.89 11.85
CA ILE A 142 31.95 4.99 12.85
C ILE A 142 33.47 5.01 12.73
N ALA A 143 34.14 5.29 13.84
CA ALA A 143 35.61 5.11 13.98
C ALA A 143 35.88 3.77 14.64
N ASN A 144 36.69 2.95 14.01
CA ASN A 144 37.15 1.65 14.56
C ASN A 144 38.63 1.77 14.96
N ILE A 145 38.91 1.48 16.21
CA ILE A 145 40.23 1.53 16.78
C ILE A 145 40.64 0.09 17.16
N ASN A 146 41.78 -0.37 16.65
CA ASN A 146 42.34 -1.67 16.99
C ASN A 146 43.85 -1.55 17.10
N LYS A 147 44.35 -1.39 18.31
CA LYS A 147 45.77 -1.12 18.57
C LYS A 147 46.33 -2.00 19.66
N THR A 148 47.50 -2.58 19.41
CA THR A 148 48.25 -3.36 20.36
C THR A 148 49.42 -2.56 20.93
N PHE A 149 49.52 -2.53 22.25
CA PHE A 149 50.56 -1.85 23.01
C PHE A 149 51.31 -2.89 23.83
N GLY A 150 52.38 -3.45 23.28
CA GLY A 150 53.13 -4.52 23.92
C GLY A 150 52.27 -5.74 24.20
N LYS A 151 51.92 -5.99 25.49
CA LYS A 151 51.06 -7.12 25.89
C LYS A 151 49.60 -6.78 25.98
N PHE A 152 49.19 -5.55 25.73
CA PHE A 152 47.80 -5.08 25.79
C PHE A 152 47.28 -4.79 24.40
N SER A 153 46.02 -5.21 24.12
CA SER A 153 45.31 -4.90 22.91
C SER A 153 44.04 -4.13 23.25
N LEU A 154 43.85 -3.01 22.56
CA LEU A 154 42.63 -2.17 22.63
C LEU A 154 41.84 -2.31 21.35
N ALA A 155 40.60 -2.76 21.48
CA ALA A 155 39.60 -2.70 20.41
C ALA A 155 38.43 -1.84 20.87
N ALA A 156 38.14 -0.79 20.15
CA ALA A 156 37.06 0.14 20.46
C ALA A 156 36.39 0.65 19.20
N ASN A 157 35.07 0.87 19.27
CA ASN A 157 34.27 1.49 18.21
C ASN A 157 33.57 2.71 18.79
N VAL A 158 33.64 3.85 18.09
CA VAL A 158 32.94 5.05 18.46
C VAL A 158 32.16 5.51 17.21
N GLY A 159 30.88 5.74 17.36
CA GLY A 159 30.03 6.10 16.24
C GLY A 159 28.97 7.11 16.60
N TYR A 160 28.51 7.80 15.59
CA TYR A 160 27.39 8.72 15.62
C TYR A 160 26.44 8.37 14.48
N SER A 161 25.14 8.44 14.74
CA SER A 161 24.12 8.29 13.71
C SER A 161 23.07 9.38 13.82
N TYR A 162 22.56 9.78 12.66
CA TYR A 162 21.44 10.70 12.50
C TYR A 162 20.38 10.05 11.64
N SER A 163 19.13 10.13 12.05
CA SER A 163 17.98 9.66 11.28
C SER A 163 16.90 10.72 11.31
N ASP A 164 16.37 11.03 10.13
CA ASP A 164 15.25 11.93 9.93
C ASP A 164 14.20 11.20 9.11
N TYR A 165 12.91 11.35 9.51
CA TYR A 165 11.76 10.80 8.82
C TYR A 165 10.66 11.85 8.77
N ALA A 166 10.08 12.06 7.57
CA ALA A 166 8.89 12.87 7.40
C ALA A 166 7.92 12.23 6.39
N SER A 167 6.62 12.40 6.64
CA SER A 167 5.50 11.96 5.82
C SER A 167 4.45 13.07 5.69
#